data_b7a80698929b4c73f8b2244ec27abea6
#
_entry.id   b7a80698929b4c73f8b2244ec27abea6
#
_cell.length_a   1.000
_cell.length_b   1.000
_cell.length_c   1.000
_cell.angle_alpha   90.00
_cell.angle_beta   90.00
_cell.angle_gamma   90.00
#
_symmetry.space_group_name_H-M   'P 1'
#
loop_
_entity.id
_entity.type
_entity.pdbx_description
1 polymer ?
#
loop_
_entity_poly.entity_id
_entity_poly.type
_entity_poly.pdbx_seq_one_letter_code
_entity_poly.pdbx_strand_id
1 'polypeptide(L)'
;MRYLLMFYADEAAWMALPEPERDAAIGRIGQWFGEQTAAGRIVEGRRLAGGKRATTTVRLGRIQRSGDAPVVTDGPFTEAKESVGSYAIVEAKDRDDAVAIAKTWPAGGLVEVRPVDDER
;
A
#
# COMPACT_ATOMS: atom_id res chain seq x y z
N MET A 1 -18.92 4.69 0.51
CA MET A 1 -18.21 3.62 -0.23
C MET A 1 -16.79 3.50 0.27
N ARG A 2 -16.28 2.30 0.25
CA ARG A 2 -14.90 2.05 0.68
C ARG A 2 -13.99 1.88 -0.52
N TYR A 3 -12.78 2.40 -0.36
CA TYR A 3 -11.72 2.28 -1.36
C TYR A 3 -10.44 1.82 -0.68
N LEU A 4 -9.72 0.92 -1.36
CA LEU A 4 -8.37 0.55 -0.96
C LEU A 4 -7.39 1.49 -1.63
N LEU A 5 -6.54 2.11 -0.84
CA LEU A 5 -5.39 2.87 -1.31
C LEU A 5 -4.14 2.04 -1.07
N MET A 6 -3.38 1.78 -2.12
CA MET A 6 -2.09 1.09 -2.03
C MET A 6 -0.99 2.07 -2.38
N PHE A 7 -0.10 2.32 -1.43
CA PHE A 7 0.98 3.30 -1.57
C PHE A 7 2.28 2.61 -1.96
N TYR A 8 2.80 2.95 -3.14
CA TYR A 8 4.01 2.36 -3.68
C TYR A 8 5.15 3.34 -3.62
N ALA A 9 6.36 2.85 -3.37
CA ALA A 9 7.57 3.64 -3.36
C ALA A 9 8.71 2.88 -4.04
N ASP A 10 9.66 3.64 -4.58
CA ASP A 10 10.94 3.11 -5.02
C ASP A 10 11.79 2.82 -3.79
N GLU A 11 11.91 1.56 -3.44
CA GLU A 11 12.62 1.13 -2.23
C GLU A 11 14.10 1.52 -2.27
N ALA A 12 14.76 1.40 -3.42
CA ALA A 12 16.16 1.78 -3.56
C ALA A 12 16.36 3.28 -3.31
N ALA A 13 15.47 4.12 -3.84
CA ALA A 13 15.51 5.56 -3.60
C ALA A 13 15.26 5.88 -2.12
N TRP A 14 14.33 5.16 -1.49
CA TRP A 14 14.05 5.31 -0.06
C TRP A 14 15.29 4.99 0.78
N MET A 15 15.94 3.87 0.51
CA MET A 15 17.12 3.43 1.25
C MET A 15 18.35 4.31 0.98
N ALA A 16 18.38 5.03 -0.15
CA ALA A 16 19.43 5.98 -0.46
C ALA A 16 19.31 7.31 0.30
N LEU A 17 18.13 7.60 0.88
CA LEU A 17 17.96 8.80 1.70
C LEU A 17 18.79 8.70 2.98
N PRO A 18 19.35 9.83 3.45
CA PRO A 18 19.94 9.88 4.79
C PRO A 18 18.91 9.51 5.86
N GLU A 19 19.37 8.86 6.92
CA GLU A 19 18.48 8.41 8.01
C GLU A 19 17.59 9.52 8.56
N PRO A 20 18.07 10.75 8.81
CA PRO A 20 17.21 11.83 9.30
C PRO A 20 16.06 12.17 8.35
N GLU A 21 16.29 12.06 7.03
CA GLU A 21 15.24 12.30 6.02
C GLU A 21 14.22 11.19 6.00
N ARG A 22 14.67 9.93 6.14
CA ARG A 22 13.73 8.81 6.27
C ARG A 22 12.87 8.94 7.52
N ASP A 23 13.47 9.28 8.65
CA ASP A 23 12.74 9.47 9.90
C ASP A 23 11.71 10.59 9.79
N ALA A 24 12.07 11.69 9.15
CA ALA A 24 11.15 12.79 8.90
C ALA A 24 9.97 12.37 8.01
N ALA A 25 10.24 11.59 6.98
CA ALA A 25 9.20 11.06 6.09
C ALA A 25 8.27 10.09 6.84
N ILE A 26 8.81 9.22 7.68
CA ILE A 26 8.02 8.32 8.52
C ILE A 26 7.12 9.12 9.47
N GLY A 27 7.65 10.22 10.03
CA GLY A 27 6.86 11.13 10.87
C GLY A 27 5.68 11.73 10.11
N ARG A 28 5.91 12.18 8.87
CA ARG A 28 4.83 12.73 8.02
C ARG A 28 3.79 11.67 7.66
N ILE A 29 4.21 10.44 7.42
CA ILE A 29 3.29 9.32 7.16
C ILE A 29 2.41 9.07 8.38
N GLY A 30 3.00 9.00 9.57
CA GLY A 30 2.26 8.83 10.82
C GLY A 30 1.27 9.97 11.06
N GLN A 31 1.68 11.20 10.80
CA GLN A 31 0.82 12.37 10.90
C GLN A 31 -0.37 12.27 9.93
N TRP A 32 -0.12 11.87 8.69
CA TRP A 32 -1.18 11.68 7.70
C TRP A 32 -2.22 10.65 8.17
N PHE A 33 -1.76 9.48 8.64
CA PHE A 33 -2.68 8.46 9.19
C PHE A 33 -3.50 9.02 10.36
N GLY A 34 -2.87 9.75 11.27
CA GLY A 34 -3.54 10.36 12.41
C GLY A 34 -4.60 11.38 11.99
N GLU A 35 -4.28 12.26 11.06
CA GLU A 35 -5.21 13.29 10.56
C GLU A 35 -6.40 12.68 9.83
N GLN A 36 -6.14 11.70 8.96
CA GLN A 36 -7.21 11.03 8.20
C GLN A 36 -8.11 10.19 9.11
N THR A 37 -7.53 9.57 10.13
CA THR A 37 -8.30 8.83 11.14
C THR A 37 -9.17 9.78 11.96
N ALA A 38 -8.64 10.91 12.40
CA ALA A 38 -9.38 11.92 13.15
C ALA A 38 -10.52 12.53 12.33
N ALA A 39 -10.33 12.65 11.01
CA ALA A 39 -11.37 13.13 10.09
C ALA A 39 -12.43 12.05 9.76
N GLY A 40 -12.31 10.85 10.29
CA GLY A 40 -13.25 9.75 10.04
C GLY A 40 -13.13 9.12 8.67
N ARG A 41 -12.02 9.33 7.96
CA ARG A 41 -11.84 8.83 6.60
C ARG A 41 -11.20 7.44 6.54
N ILE A 42 -10.31 7.11 7.47
CA ILE A 42 -9.64 5.81 7.50
C ILE A 42 -10.43 4.81 8.33
N VAL A 43 -10.79 3.70 7.70
CA VAL A 43 -11.37 2.53 8.36
C VAL A 43 -10.25 1.67 8.95
N GLU A 44 -9.20 1.45 8.16
CA GLU A 44 -8.02 0.68 8.53
C GLU A 44 -6.84 1.13 7.67
N GLY A 45 -5.64 1.04 8.19
CA GLY A 45 -4.43 1.28 7.41
C GLY A 45 -3.18 1.03 8.23
N ARG A 46 -2.10 0.65 7.54
CA ARG A 46 -0.82 0.33 8.17
C ARG A 46 0.34 0.58 7.21
N ARG A 47 1.49 0.91 7.77
CA ARG A 47 2.77 0.73 7.10
C ARG A 47 3.13 -0.75 7.11
N LEU A 48 3.71 -1.21 6.01
CA LEU A 48 4.24 -2.58 5.89
C LEU A 48 5.72 -2.58 6.23
N ALA A 49 6.16 -3.65 6.90
CA ALA A 49 7.55 -3.76 7.36
C ALA A 49 8.43 -4.47 6.33
N GLY A 50 9.72 -4.09 6.28
CA GLY A 50 10.78 -4.87 5.66
C GLY A 50 10.89 -4.81 4.14
N GLY A 51 9.98 -4.16 3.45
CA GLY A 51 10.03 -4.00 2.00
C GLY A 51 10.08 -5.32 1.24
N LYS A 52 10.81 -5.30 0.12
CA LYS A 52 10.93 -6.50 -0.74
C LYS A 52 11.52 -7.71 -0.03
N ARG A 53 12.43 -7.48 0.92
CA ARG A 53 13.08 -8.56 1.70
C ARG A 53 12.11 -9.33 2.55
N ALA A 54 11.05 -8.68 3.05
CA ALA A 54 10.04 -9.30 3.88
C ALA A 54 8.90 -9.92 3.07
N THR A 55 8.92 -9.75 1.75
CA THR A 55 7.85 -10.22 0.88
C THR A 55 8.08 -11.67 0.51
N THR A 56 7.02 -12.47 0.59
CA THR A 56 6.98 -13.86 0.13
C THR A 56 5.85 -13.98 -0.87
N THR A 57 6.11 -14.61 -1.99
CA THR A 57 5.11 -14.87 -3.03
C THR A 57 4.72 -16.33 -3.05
N VAL A 58 3.43 -16.59 -3.06
CA VAL A 58 2.87 -17.94 -3.21
C VAL A 58 2.12 -17.99 -4.55
N ARG A 59 2.56 -18.86 -5.45
CA ARG A 59 1.93 -19.07 -6.75
C ARG A 59 1.02 -20.28 -6.67
N LEU A 60 -0.25 -20.06 -6.97
CA LEU A 60 -1.29 -21.10 -6.83
C LEU A 60 -1.72 -21.71 -8.16
N GLY A 61 -1.16 -21.22 -9.28
CA GLY A 61 -1.57 -21.68 -10.60
C GLY A 61 -2.87 -21.04 -11.09
N ARG A 62 -3.55 -21.76 -11.98
CA ARG A 62 -4.78 -21.27 -12.60
C ARG A 62 -5.99 -21.50 -11.69
N ILE A 63 -6.98 -20.61 -11.82
CA ILE A 63 -8.28 -20.81 -11.18
C ILE A 63 -8.86 -22.15 -11.65
N GLN A 64 -9.43 -22.92 -10.72
CA GLN A 64 -10.06 -24.23 -10.95
C GLN A 64 -9.12 -25.34 -11.43
N ARG A 65 -7.84 -25.11 -11.39
CA ARG A 65 -6.86 -26.16 -11.68
C ARG A 65 -6.56 -26.94 -10.41
N SER A 66 -7.02 -28.16 -10.36
CA SER A 66 -6.75 -29.04 -9.23
C SER A 66 -5.42 -29.81 -9.44
N GLY A 67 -4.71 -30.07 -8.37
CA GLY A 67 -3.52 -30.92 -8.37
C GLY A 67 -2.19 -30.19 -8.52
N ASP A 68 -2.18 -28.88 -8.76
CA ASP A 68 -0.95 -28.09 -8.76
C ASP A 68 -0.52 -27.78 -7.34
N ALA A 69 0.70 -28.13 -6.98
CA ALA A 69 1.27 -27.73 -5.70
C ALA A 69 1.58 -26.23 -5.72
N PRO A 70 1.23 -25.48 -4.66
CA PRO A 70 1.65 -24.09 -4.55
C PRO A 70 3.17 -23.95 -4.57
N VAL A 71 3.66 -22.89 -5.22
CA VAL A 71 5.09 -22.57 -5.26
C VAL A 71 5.34 -21.32 -4.44
N VAL A 72 6.21 -21.45 -3.44
CA VAL A 72 6.57 -20.35 -2.55
C VAL A 72 7.96 -19.84 -2.91
N THR A 73 8.08 -18.55 -3.14
CA THR A 73 9.35 -17.90 -3.44
C THR A 73 9.55 -16.65 -2.58
N ASP A 74 10.79 -16.37 -2.24
CA ASP A 74 11.16 -15.15 -1.55
C ASP A 74 11.08 -13.97 -2.51
N GLY A 75 10.62 -12.84 -2.00
CA GLY A 75 10.51 -11.62 -2.77
C GLY A 75 9.16 -11.44 -3.46
N PRO A 76 8.95 -10.27 -4.07
CA PRO A 76 7.71 -9.96 -4.79
C PRO A 76 7.60 -10.75 -6.09
N PHE A 77 6.37 -10.93 -6.59
CA PHE A 77 6.12 -11.66 -7.84
C PHE A 77 6.61 -10.90 -9.09
N THR A 78 6.86 -9.62 -8.95
CA THR A 78 7.35 -8.75 -10.03
C THR A 78 8.65 -8.07 -9.61
N GLU A 79 9.52 -7.81 -10.59
CA GLU A 79 10.76 -7.06 -10.39
C GLU A 79 10.56 -5.56 -10.58
N ALA A 80 9.36 -5.07 -10.43
CA ALA A 80 9.08 -3.64 -10.52
C ALA A 80 9.93 -2.85 -9.52
N LYS A 81 10.33 -1.65 -9.94
CA LYS A 81 11.13 -0.73 -9.14
C LYS A 81 10.38 -0.29 -7.89
N GLU A 82 9.08 -0.04 -8.03
CA GLU A 82 8.19 0.34 -6.94
C GLU A 82 7.63 -0.91 -6.26
N SER A 83 7.49 -0.84 -4.94
CA SER A 83 6.82 -1.86 -4.14
C SER A 83 5.85 -1.20 -3.17
N VAL A 84 4.82 -1.95 -2.79
CA VAL A 84 3.83 -1.46 -1.83
C VAL A 84 4.49 -1.33 -0.45
N GLY A 85 4.37 -0.15 0.15
CA GLY A 85 4.94 0.12 1.47
C GLY A 85 3.89 0.43 2.54
N SER A 86 2.68 0.75 2.12
CA SER A 86 1.56 1.07 3.02
C SER A 86 0.25 0.83 2.31
N TYR A 87 -0.82 0.68 3.08
CA TYR A 87 -2.17 0.65 2.54
C TYR A 87 -3.12 1.36 3.49
N ALA A 88 -4.27 1.78 2.96
CA ALA A 88 -5.37 2.29 3.75
C ALA A 88 -6.70 1.90 3.10
N ILE A 89 -7.69 1.59 3.93
CA ILE A 89 -9.07 1.48 3.48
C ILE A 89 -9.77 2.76 3.96
N VAL A 90 -10.35 3.50 3.02
CA VAL A 90 -10.95 4.79 3.30
C VAL A 90 -12.44 4.79 2.98
N GLU A 91 -13.22 5.57 3.75
CA GLU A 91 -14.58 5.92 3.38
C GLU A 91 -14.52 7.16 2.48
N ALA A 92 -15.17 7.09 1.35
CA ALA A 92 -15.25 8.18 0.39
C ALA A 92 -16.64 8.18 -0.27
N LYS A 93 -17.07 9.34 -0.74
CA LYS A 93 -18.36 9.48 -1.41
C LYS A 93 -18.38 8.76 -2.75
N ASP A 94 -17.28 8.89 -3.47
CA ASP A 94 -17.09 8.38 -4.82
C ASP A 94 -15.60 8.26 -5.12
N ARG A 95 -15.28 7.86 -6.35
CA ARG A 95 -13.91 7.73 -6.82
C ARG A 95 -13.15 9.06 -6.71
N ASP A 96 -13.75 10.17 -7.10
CA ASP A 96 -13.06 11.48 -7.08
C ASP A 96 -12.70 11.91 -5.67
N ASP A 97 -13.56 11.62 -4.70
CA ASP A 97 -13.29 11.88 -3.28
C ASP A 97 -12.12 10.99 -2.79
N ALA A 98 -12.10 9.72 -3.16
CA ALA A 98 -11.01 8.81 -2.81
C ALA A 98 -9.68 9.26 -3.44
N VAL A 99 -9.72 9.73 -4.68
CA VAL A 99 -8.54 10.30 -5.37
C VAL A 99 -8.05 11.55 -4.66
N ALA A 100 -8.97 12.41 -4.21
CA ALA A 100 -8.61 13.59 -3.45
C ALA A 100 -7.88 13.23 -2.15
N ILE A 101 -8.33 12.20 -1.45
CA ILE A 101 -7.65 11.69 -0.26
C ILE A 101 -6.25 11.18 -0.63
N ALA A 102 -6.14 10.39 -1.69
CA ALA A 102 -4.86 9.83 -2.16
C ALA A 102 -3.84 10.93 -2.50
N LYS A 103 -4.29 12.04 -3.08
CA LYS A 103 -3.41 13.17 -3.42
C LYS A 103 -2.75 13.83 -2.21
N THR A 104 -3.27 13.61 -1.02
CA THR A 104 -2.69 14.18 0.20
C THR A 104 -1.57 13.32 0.79
N TRP A 105 -1.28 12.16 0.20
CA TRP A 105 -0.21 11.27 0.67
C TRP A 105 1.15 11.99 0.64
N PRO A 106 1.89 12.02 1.78
CA PRO A 106 3.07 12.90 1.91
C PRO A 106 4.40 12.30 1.47
N ALA A 107 4.44 11.02 1.12
CA ALA A 107 5.70 10.32 0.95
C ALA A 107 6.10 10.09 -0.52
N GLY A 108 5.39 10.70 -1.46
CA GLY A 108 5.69 10.54 -2.88
C GLY A 108 5.37 9.15 -3.42
N GLY A 109 5.98 8.78 -4.53
CA GLY A 109 5.70 7.52 -5.20
C GLY A 109 4.39 7.56 -5.98
N LEU A 110 3.65 6.49 -5.94
CA LEU A 110 2.34 6.42 -6.58
C LEU A 110 1.33 5.73 -5.67
N VAL A 111 0.06 6.00 -5.93
CA VAL A 111 -1.05 5.44 -5.16
C VAL A 111 -2.02 4.81 -6.14
N GLU A 112 -2.32 3.54 -5.94
CA GLU A 112 -3.44 2.90 -6.63
C GLU A 112 -4.69 3.03 -5.77
N VAL A 113 -5.80 3.40 -6.42
CA VAL A 113 -7.10 3.61 -5.78
C VAL A 113 -8.07 2.61 -6.37
N ARG A 114 -8.66 1.77 -5.53
CA ARG A 114 -9.55 0.72 -6.01
C ARG A 114 -10.76 0.57 -5.10
N PRO A 115 -11.98 0.53 -5.67
CA PRO A 115 -13.18 0.32 -4.85
C PRO A 115 -13.17 -1.07 -4.21
N VAL A 116 -13.63 -1.14 -2.97
CA VAL A 116 -13.86 -2.40 -2.28
C VAL A 116 -15.26 -2.89 -2.65
N ASP A 117 -15.37 -4.17 -2.97
CA ASP A 117 -16.64 -4.78 -3.29
C ASP A 117 -17.37 -5.16 -2.00
N ASP A 118 -18.13 -4.21 -1.45
CA ASP A 118 -18.89 -4.38 -0.22
C ASP A 118 -20.29 -4.95 -0.42
N GLU A 119 -20.67 -5.26 -1.68
CA GLU A 119 -22.01 -5.73 -2.01
C GLU A 119 -22.17 -7.25 -1.92
N ARG A 120 -21.13 -7.94 -1.47
CA ARG A 120 -21.13 -9.39 -1.37
C ARG A 120 -21.04 -9.86 0.06
#